data_2253bdcd13d4e6e429b89c49fde803ee
#
_entry.id   2253bdcd13d4e6e429b89c49fde803ee
#
_cell.length_a   1.000
_cell.length_b   1.000
_cell.length_c   1.000
_cell.angle_alpha   90.00
_cell.angle_beta   90.00
_cell.angle_gamma   90.00
#
_symmetry.space_group_name_H-M   'P 1'
#
loop_
_entity.id
_entity.type
_entity.pdbx_description
1 polymer ?
#
loop_
_entity_poly.entity_id
_entity_poly.type
_entity_poly.pdbx_seq_one_letter_code
_entity_poly.pdbx_strand_id
1 'polypeptide(L)'
;MLRKAWLGWAVGVAMVTAAGVTALGESKDAATTEKAQIPCKVYTDCEDEGISPFIPSGWMGSVDAIAYDDCCKVNPHSGQSCIMASFSDPKGWGGIVWQNPANNWGNAEGGVDLTGAKQLTFWARGDKGGETVDFKMGIVNKGKPYWDTAKGSLEKVKLSREWKQFTISLNGKDLSRIVSGFVFSTAGKKDPVVFYLDDILYE
;
A
#
# COMPACT_ATOMS: atom_id res chain seq x y z
N MET A 1 63.29 -41.39 7.00
CA MET A 1 63.67 -41.75 8.40
C MET A 1 62.46 -41.73 9.26
N LEU A 2 62.08 -42.85 9.65
CA LEU A 2 61.38 -43.39 10.77
C LEU A 2 61.23 -42.47 11.99
N ARG A 3 60.06 -42.38 12.61
CA ARG A 3 59.76 -43.14 13.83
C ARG A 3 58.28 -43.03 14.20
N LYS A 4 57.70 -44.19 14.47
CA LYS A 4 56.44 -44.52 15.13
C LYS A 4 56.54 -44.34 16.67
N ALA A 5 55.42 -44.06 17.34
CA ALA A 5 55.00 -44.58 18.66
C ALA A 5 53.54 -44.11 18.89
N TRP A 6 52.58 -44.86 19.04
CA TRP A 6 51.99 -45.96 19.83
C TRP A 6 51.50 -45.52 21.20
N LEU A 7 50.22 -45.76 21.39
CA LEU A 7 49.36 -46.28 22.48
C LEU A 7 48.82 -45.31 23.55
N GLY A 8 47.48 -45.50 23.73
CA GLY A 8 46.78 -45.24 24.97
C GLY A 8 45.27 -45.34 24.81
N TRP A 9 44.71 -46.56 25.02
CA TRP A 9 43.30 -46.82 25.15
C TRP A 9 42.83 -46.42 26.56
N ALA A 10 41.70 -45.66 26.63
CA ALA A 10 40.85 -45.60 27.83
C ALA A 10 39.40 -45.70 27.43
N VAL A 11 38.78 -46.80 27.79
CA VAL A 11 37.33 -47.07 27.67
C VAL A 11 36.65 -46.36 28.82
N GLY A 12 35.86 -45.35 28.54
CA GLY A 12 34.96 -44.72 29.49
C GLY A 12 33.52 -44.98 29.09
N VAL A 13 32.85 -45.87 29.85
CA VAL A 13 31.39 -46.08 29.76
C VAL A 13 30.72 -44.85 30.39
N ALA A 14 30.03 -44.03 29.61
CA ALA A 14 29.16 -42.98 30.11
C ALA A 14 27.69 -43.36 29.88
N MET A 15 26.94 -43.39 30.95
CA MET A 15 25.50 -43.64 31.00
C MET A 15 24.73 -42.63 30.17
N VAL A 16 23.82 -43.12 29.33
CA VAL A 16 22.82 -42.33 28.62
C VAL A 16 21.71 -42.02 29.62
N THR A 17 21.65 -40.80 30.11
CA THR A 17 20.44 -40.25 30.73
C THR A 17 19.55 -39.67 29.64
N ALA A 18 18.37 -40.26 29.46
CA ALA A 18 17.34 -39.74 28.60
C ALA A 18 16.80 -38.42 29.20
N ALA A 19 17.25 -37.29 28.69
CA ALA A 19 16.62 -36.01 28.95
C ALA A 19 15.45 -35.83 27.99
N GLY A 20 14.24 -35.68 28.55
CA GLY A 20 13.03 -35.45 27.80
C GLY A 20 13.14 -34.17 26.95
N VAL A 21 12.95 -34.30 25.66
CA VAL A 21 12.78 -33.19 24.75
C VAL A 21 11.38 -32.66 24.99
N THR A 22 11.27 -31.59 25.78
CA THR A 22 10.09 -30.72 25.75
C THR A 22 10.12 -29.96 24.44
N ALA A 23 9.25 -30.31 23.50
CA ALA A 23 8.97 -29.53 22.31
C ALA A 23 8.43 -28.19 22.79
N LEU A 24 9.29 -27.15 22.76
CA LEU A 24 8.87 -25.77 22.81
C LEU A 24 8.11 -25.55 21.48
N GLY A 25 6.78 -25.42 21.58
CA GLY A 25 5.98 -24.98 20.45
C GLY A 25 6.50 -23.64 20.02
N GLU A 26 7.04 -23.56 18.80
CA GLU A 26 7.26 -22.30 18.12
C GLU A 26 5.90 -21.61 18.07
N SER A 27 5.75 -20.58 18.89
CA SER A 27 4.71 -19.58 18.64
C SER A 27 5.05 -19.00 17.28
N LYS A 28 4.21 -19.23 16.27
CA LYS A 28 4.21 -18.43 15.05
C LYS A 28 4.09 -16.99 15.52
N ASP A 29 5.22 -16.28 15.51
CA ASP A 29 5.21 -14.84 15.71
C ASP A 29 4.20 -14.26 14.70
N ALA A 30 3.15 -13.65 15.25
CA ALA A 30 2.21 -12.90 14.42
C ALA A 30 3.05 -11.85 13.71
N ALA A 31 3.13 -11.95 12.39
CA ALA A 31 3.85 -10.99 11.56
C ALA A 31 3.45 -9.58 11.97
N THR A 32 4.38 -8.86 12.55
CA THR A 32 4.17 -7.49 13.02
C THR A 32 4.15 -6.58 11.79
N THR A 33 2.96 -6.09 11.47
CA THR A 33 2.78 -5.03 10.48
C THR A 33 3.61 -3.83 10.93
N GLU A 34 4.42 -3.27 10.03
CA GLU A 34 5.24 -2.10 10.35
C GLU A 34 4.34 -0.90 10.68
N LYS A 35 4.56 -0.29 11.84
CA LYS A 35 3.81 0.88 12.27
C LYS A 35 4.37 2.14 11.62
N ALA A 36 3.53 2.84 10.86
CA ALA A 36 3.90 4.11 10.26
C ALA A 36 3.96 5.25 11.27
N GLN A 37 4.86 6.18 11.03
CA GLN A 37 4.83 7.47 11.70
C GLN A 37 3.73 8.34 11.08
N ILE A 38 2.91 8.99 11.90
CA ILE A 38 1.88 9.91 11.44
C ILE A 38 2.41 11.36 11.56
N PRO A 39 2.28 12.19 10.52
CA PRO A 39 1.63 11.92 9.23
C PRO A 39 2.40 10.93 8.35
N CYS A 40 1.66 10.02 7.70
CA CYS A 40 2.22 9.05 6.76
C CYS A 40 1.90 9.49 5.32
N LYS A 41 2.96 9.71 4.55
CA LYS A 41 2.86 10.13 3.15
C LYS A 41 2.54 8.92 2.25
N VAL A 42 1.54 9.06 1.38
CA VAL A 42 1.32 8.18 0.25
C VAL A 42 1.92 8.77 -1.02
N TYR A 43 1.77 10.08 -1.19
CA TYR A 43 2.39 10.86 -2.26
C TYR A 43 2.46 12.34 -1.86
N THR A 44 3.57 13.01 -2.17
CA THR A 44 3.74 14.46 -2.03
C THR A 44 4.50 15.07 -3.21
N ASP A 45 5.56 14.41 -3.67
CA ASP A 45 6.33 14.81 -4.86
C ASP A 45 7.03 13.56 -5.43
N CYS A 46 7.32 13.52 -6.72
CA CYS A 46 7.99 12.37 -7.33
C CYS A 46 9.45 12.20 -6.87
N GLU A 47 10.08 13.25 -6.39
CA GLU A 47 11.43 13.19 -5.84
C GLU A 47 11.45 12.59 -4.41
N ASP A 48 10.30 12.42 -3.78
CA ASP A 48 10.13 11.78 -2.47
C ASP A 48 10.11 10.24 -2.55
N GLU A 49 10.73 9.64 -3.58
CA GLU A 49 10.81 8.19 -3.75
C GLU A 49 11.34 7.47 -2.50
N GLY A 50 10.65 6.40 -2.13
CA GLY A 50 11.01 5.57 -0.97
C GLY A 50 10.53 6.09 0.39
N ILE A 51 9.86 7.25 0.46
CA ILE A 51 9.25 7.76 1.70
C ILE A 51 7.88 7.14 1.94
N SER A 52 7.16 6.82 0.86
CA SER A 52 5.85 6.16 0.95
C SER A 52 5.99 4.67 1.23
N PRO A 53 5.28 4.11 2.23
CA PRO A 53 5.20 2.68 2.40
C PRO A 53 4.28 2.01 1.36
N PHE A 54 3.57 2.78 0.54
CA PHE A 54 2.65 2.28 -0.47
C PHE A 54 3.14 2.55 -1.89
N ILE A 55 2.94 1.59 -2.79
CA ILE A 55 3.42 1.63 -4.18
C ILE A 55 2.21 1.59 -5.13
N PRO A 56 2.13 2.45 -6.17
CA PRO A 56 1.07 2.43 -7.18
C PRO A 56 1.25 1.23 -8.11
N SER A 57 0.84 0.04 -7.66
CA SER A 57 1.12 -1.25 -8.31
C SER A 57 -0.12 -2.05 -8.68
N GLY A 58 -1.27 -1.78 -8.05
CA GLY A 58 -2.52 -2.50 -8.33
C GLY A 58 -3.32 -1.86 -9.45
N TRP A 59 -3.16 -2.35 -10.68
CA TRP A 59 -3.89 -1.85 -11.84
C TRP A 59 -5.19 -2.63 -12.05
N MET A 60 -6.29 -1.94 -12.34
CA MET A 60 -7.64 -2.51 -12.38
C MET A 60 -8.41 -2.06 -13.62
N GLY A 61 -9.34 -2.92 -14.06
CA GLY A 61 -10.23 -2.63 -15.20
C GLY A 61 -9.52 -2.67 -16.54
N SER A 62 -9.83 -1.73 -17.44
CA SER A 62 -9.20 -1.58 -18.76
C SER A 62 -7.81 -0.92 -18.60
N VAL A 63 -6.82 -1.68 -18.10
CA VAL A 63 -5.50 -1.15 -17.73
C VAL A 63 -4.76 -0.47 -18.87
N ASP A 64 -4.88 -0.99 -20.10
CA ASP A 64 -4.24 -0.43 -21.29
C ASP A 64 -4.79 0.96 -21.68
N ALA A 65 -5.94 1.34 -21.11
CA ALA A 65 -6.54 2.64 -21.33
C ALA A 65 -6.15 3.67 -20.25
N ILE A 66 -5.34 3.29 -19.27
CA ILE A 66 -4.85 4.17 -18.22
C ILE A 66 -3.48 4.72 -18.61
N ALA A 67 -3.32 6.05 -18.60
CA ALA A 67 -2.02 6.69 -18.55
C ALA A 67 -1.81 7.30 -17.16
N TYR A 68 -0.59 7.17 -16.65
CA TYR A 68 -0.20 7.59 -15.31
C TYR A 68 1.19 8.21 -15.34
N ASP A 69 1.33 9.38 -14.75
CA ASP A 69 2.57 10.12 -14.61
C ASP A 69 2.61 10.74 -13.20
N ASP A 70 3.48 10.23 -12.34
CA ASP A 70 3.67 10.72 -10.97
C ASP A 70 4.69 11.85 -10.83
N CYS A 71 5.31 12.22 -11.95
CA CYS A 71 6.22 13.37 -12.04
C CYS A 71 5.67 14.53 -12.89
N CYS A 72 4.35 14.62 -13.06
CA CYS A 72 3.72 15.64 -13.87
C CYS A 72 3.99 17.04 -13.31
N LYS A 73 4.54 17.93 -14.14
CA LYS A 73 4.87 19.34 -13.78
C LYS A 73 3.74 20.32 -14.07
N VAL A 74 2.56 19.85 -14.47
CA VAL A 74 1.45 20.70 -14.88
C VAL A 74 0.68 21.20 -13.67
N ASN A 75 1.05 22.39 -13.19
CA ASN A 75 0.37 23.10 -12.11
C ASN A 75 0.15 22.22 -10.85
N PRO A 76 1.20 21.71 -10.20
CA PRO A 76 1.09 20.94 -8.96
C PRO A 76 0.42 21.79 -7.88
N HIS A 77 -0.21 21.13 -6.88
CA HIS A 77 -0.76 21.82 -5.72
C HIS A 77 0.36 22.33 -4.82
N SER A 78 1.34 21.49 -4.56
CA SER A 78 2.54 21.83 -3.80
C SER A 78 3.80 21.29 -4.49
N GLY A 79 4.99 21.59 -3.96
CA GLY A 79 6.24 21.05 -4.46
C GLY A 79 6.49 21.36 -5.94
N GLN A 80 7.06 20.36 -6.64
CA GLN A 80 7.47 20.49 -8.04
C GLN A 80 6.70 19.58 -9.00
N SER A 81 5.95 18.61 -8.47
CA SER A 81 5.21 17.64 -9.28
C SER A 81 3.89 17.22 -8.62
N CYS A 82 3.02 16.67 -9.42
CA CYS A 82 1.79 16.04 -9.00
C CYS A 82 1.56 14.76 -9.81
N ILE A 83 0.62 13.94 -9.42
CA ILE A 83 0.17 12.81 -10.22
C ILE A 83 -0.78 13.31 -11.29
N MET A 84 -0.56 12.92 -12.55
CA MET A 84 -1.54 13.00 -13.64
C MET A 84 -2.03 11.59 -13.95
N ALA A 85 -3.34 11.40 -13.97
CA ALA A 85 -3.98 10.17 -14.40
C ALA A 85 -4.99 10.45 -15.51
N SER A 86 -5.01 9.60 -16.53
CA SER A 86 -6.02 9.66 -17.57
C SER A 86 -6.59 8.28 -17.89
N PHE A 87 -7.86 8.26 -18.31
CA PHE A 87 -8.55 7.04 -18.73
C PHE A 87 -9.30 7.26 -20.03
N SER A 88 -9.04 6.44 -21.04
CA SER A 88 -9.48 6.66 -22.43
C SER A 88 -10.45 5.63 -23.01
N ASP A 89 -10.78 4.53 -22.28
CA ASP A 89 -11.80 3.57 -22.76
C ASP A 89 -13.21 4.09 -22.46
N PRO A 90 -13.99 4.48 -23.47
CA PRO A 90 -15.30 5.15 -23.27
C PRO A 90 -16.39 4.21 -22.68
N LYS A 91 -16.19 2.91 -22.70
CA LYS A 91 -17.17 1.91 -22.24
C LYS A 91 -16.72 1.13 -21.03
N GLY A 92 -15.46 1.25 -20.67
CA GLY A 92 -14.84 0.54 -19.54
C GLY A 92 -14.77 1.39 -18.28
N TRP A 93 -13.96 0.91 -17.37
CA TRP A 93 -13.53 1.59 -16.17
C TRP A 93 -12.08 1.23 -15.88
N GLY A 94 -11.39 2.08 -15.15
CA GLY A 94 -10.01 1.81 -14.75
C GLY A 94 -9.67 2.46 -13.42
N GLY A 95 -8.62 1.97 -12.78
CA GLY A 95 -8.14 2.50 -11.53
C GLY A 95 -6.77 1.98 -11.13
N ILE A 96 -6.15 2.66 -10.17
CA ILE A 96 -4.87 2.27 -9.59
C ILE A 96 -5.00 2.19 -8.07
N VAL A 97 -4.31 1.21 -7.49
CA VAL A 97 -4.21 0.98 -6.04
C VAL A 97 -2.76 1.16 -5.61
N TRP A 98 -2.54 1.95 -4.60
CA TRP A 98 -1.28 2.02 -3.85
C TRP A 98 -1.25 0.91 -2.81
N GLN A 99 -0.33 -0.04 -2.94
CA GLN A 99 -0.30 -1.28 -2.18
C GLN A 99 0.98 -1.44 -1.35
N ASN A 100 0.88 -2.17 -0.25
CA ASN A 100 2.01 -2.61 0.55
C ASN A 100 1.93 -4.12 0.82
N PRO A 101 2.95 -4.90 0.39
CA PRO A 101 3.95 -4.55 -0.64
C PRO A 101 3.31 -4.40 -2.03
N ALA A 102 4.14 -4.07 -3.02
CA ALA A 102 3.70 -3.95 -4.41
C ALA A 102 2.97 -5.21 -4.89
N ASN A 103 1.90 -5.02 -5.67
CA ASN A 103 1.06 -6.10 -6.24
C ASN A 103 0.40 -7.02 -5.20
N ASN A 104 0.27 -6.58 -3.95
CA ASN A 104 -0.37 -7.36 -2.90
C ASN A 104 -1.89 -7.18 -2.90
N TRP A 105 -2.59 -8.21 -3.36
CA TRP A 105 -4.05 -8.30 -3.30
C TRP A 105 -4.54 -9.10 -2.08
N GLY A 106 -3.77 -9.04 -0.97
CA GLY A 106 -4.06 -9.72 0.28
C GLY A 106 -3.65 -11.19 0.31
N ASN A 107 -2.83 -11.64 -0.63
CA ASN A 107 -2.32 -13.01 -0.69
C ASN A 107 -0.91 -13.14 -0.08
N ALA A 108 -0.17 -12.05 0.00
CA ALA A 108 1.15 -11.97 0.62
C ALA A 108 1.08 -11.21 1.94
N GLU A 109 2.01 -11.52 2.82
CA GLU A 109 2.23 -10.73 4.05
C GLU A 109 2.54 -9.27 3.71
N GLY A 110 2.03 -8.36 4.56
CA GLY A 110 2.23 -6.93 4.37
C GLY A 110 1.07 -6.10 4.92
N GLY A 111 1.02 -4.88 4.47
CA GLY A 111 0.17 -3.84 4.99
C GLY A 111 0.93 -2.95 5.97
N VAL A 112 0.38 -1.81 6.29
CA VAL A 112 0.94 -0.79 7.16
C VAL A 112 0.01 -0.58 8.34
N ASP A 113 0.54 -0.52 9.55
CA ASP A 113 -0.19 -0.08 10.73
C ASP A 113 -0.23 1.46 10.75
N LEU A 114 -1.41 2.00 10.47
CA LEU A 114 -1.70 3.43 10.46
C LEU A 114 -2.45 3.88 11.72
N THR A 115 -2.37 3.09 12.79
CA THR A 115 -3.03 3.40 14.07
C THR A 115 -2.56 4.75 14.60
N GLY A 116 -3.52 5.65 14.80
CA GLY A 116 -3.28 7.04 15.20
C GLY A 116 -3.76 8.04 14.15
N ALA A 117 -3.83 7.66 12.88
CA ALA A 117 -4.41 8.50 11.85
C ALA A 117 -5.92 8.65 12.06
N LYS A 118 -6.44 9.84 11.81
CA LYS A 118 -7.85 10.19 11.95
C LYS A 118 -8.54 10.48 10.64
N GLN A 119 -7.73 10.73 9.62
CA GLN A 119 -8.20 11.02 8.28
C GLN A 119 -7.14 10.67 7.22
N LEU A 120 -7.61 10.40 6.01
CA LEU A 120 -6.81 10.38 4.79
C LEU A 120 -7.21 11.61 3.99
N THR A 121 -6.28 12.52 3.79
CA THR A 121 -6.47 13.75 3.00
C THR A 121 -5.73 13.65 1.68
N PHE A 122 -6.22 14.34 0.68
CA PHE A 122 -5.57 14.49 -0.61
C PHE A 122 -6.13 15.69 -1.37
N TRP A 123 -5.32 16.25 -2.27
CA TRP A 123 -5.78 17.27 -3.20
C TRP A 123 -6.07 16.65 -4.54
N ALA A 124 -7.14 17.12 -5.19
CA ALA A 124 -7.52 16.67 -6.52
C ALA A 124 -8.14 17.80 -7.35
N ARG A 125 -7.88 17.75 -8.66
CA ARG A 125 -8.54 18.59 -9.67
C ARG A 125 -8.75 17.84 -10.97
N GLY A 126 -9.77 18.23 -11.72
CA GLY A 126 -9.97 17.78 -13.09
C GLY A 126 -9.20 18.66 -14.08
N ASP A 127 -8.99 18.15 -15.27
CA ASP A 127 -8.41 18.91 -16.39
C ASP A 127 -9.41 19.96 -16.94
N LYS A 128 -10.62 19.52 -17.20
CA LYS A 128 -11.71 20.37 -17.75
C LYS A 128 -12.74 20.77 -16.71
N GLY A 129 -12.78 20.07 -15.57
CA GLY A 129 -13.85 20.13 -14.58
C GLY A 129 -15.06 19.27 -14.99
N GLY A 130 -15.62 18.55 -14.03
CA GLY A 130 -16.72 17.62 -14.23
C GLY A 130 -16.29 16.17 -14.42
N GLU A 131 -15.00 15.87 -14.34
CA GLU A 131 -14.47 14.52 -14.20
C GLU A 131 -15.06 13.89 -12.94
N THR A 132 -15.41 12.60 -13.03
CA THR A 132 -16.02 11.88 -11.90
C THR A 132 -15.11 10.73 -11.52
N VAL A 133 -14.63 10.73 -10.28
CA VAL A 133 -13.66 9.75 -9.76
C VAL A 133 -14.14 9.24 -8.42
N ASP A 134 -13.96 7.95 -8.18
CA ASP A 134 -14.08 7.34 -6.86
C ASP A 134 -12.70 7.31 -6.19
N PHE A 135 -12.65 7.68 -4.93
CA PHE A 135 -11.46 7.59 -4.09
C PHE A 135 -11.73 6.66 -2.91
N LYS A 136 -10.81 5.73 -2.65
CA LYS A 136 -11.01 4.69 -1.62
C LYS A 136 -9.70 4.38 -0.90
N MET A 137 -9.82 3.71 0.22
CA MET A 137 -8.76 2.97 0.89
C MET A 137 -9.34 1.67 1.46
N GLY A 138 -8.48 0.67 1.66
CA GLY A 138 -8.92 -0.56 2.28
C GLY A 138 -9.84 -1.41 1.39
N ILE A 139 -9.44 -1.74 0.17
CA ILE A 139 -10.30 -2.51 -0.77
C ILE A 139 -10.08 -4.02 -0.72
N VAL A 140 -9.03 -4.51 -0.05
CA VAL A 140 -8.77 -5.95 0.10
C VAL A 140 -9.72 -6.53 1.15
N ASN A 141 -10.58 -7.45 0.72
CA ASN A 141 -11.66 -7.99 1.54
C ASN A 141 -11.21 -9.09 2.51
N LYS A 142 -11.98 -9.31 3.59
CA LYS A 142 -11.77 -10.33 4.64
C LYS A 142 -11.64 -11.78 4.16
N GLY A 143 -11.97 -12.10 2.91
CA GLY A 143 -11.73 -13.42 2.33
C GLY A 143 -10.28 -13.72 1.99
N LYS A 144 -9.39 -12.73 2.12
CA LYS A 144 -7.96 -12.88 1.90
C LYS A 144 -7.20 -13.07 3.22
N PRO A 145 -6.05 -13.78 3.22
CA PRO A 145 -5.23 -13.94 4.43
C PRO A 145 -4.78 -12.62 5.05
N TYR A 146 -4.44 -11.65 4.19
CA TYR A 146 -3.96 -10.33 4.62
C TYR A 146 -4.90 -9.24 4.09
N TRP A 147 -6.12 -9.17 4.66
CA TRP A 147 -7.13 -8.17 4.28
C TRP A 147 -6.88 -6.82 4.96
N ASP A 148 -7.48 -5.76 4.40
CA ASP A 148 -7.54 -4.44 5.04
C ASP A 148 -8.47 -4.45 6.25
N THR A 149 -7.98 -4.02 7.42
CA THR A 149 -8.78 -3.99 8.66
C THR A 149 -9.83 -2.87 8.65
N ALA A 150 -9.62 -1.84 7.82
CA ALA A 150 -10.58 -0.75 7.63
C ALA A 150 -10.84 -0.46 6.15
N LYS A 151 -11.94 0.24 5.90
CA LYS A 151 -12.36 0.75 4.59
C LYS A 151 -12.78 2.21 4.70
N GLY A 152 -12.54 2.99 3.65
CA GLY A 152 -13.03 4.34 3.49
C GLY A 152 -13.24 4.68 2.02
N SER A 153 -14.25 5.52 1.71
CA SER A 153 -14.51 5.94 0.34
C SER A 153 -15.16 7.31 0.25
N LEU A 154 -14.87 7.97 -0.87
CA LEU A 154 -15.65 9.06 -1.44
C LEU A 154 -16.01 8.63 -2.85
N GLU A 155 -17.30 8.43 -3.12
CA GLU A 155 -17.77 7.90 -4.39
C GLU A 155 -18.36 9.00 -5.26
N LYS A 156 -18.17 8.88 -6.59
CA LYS A 156 -18.70 9.78 -7.60
C LYS A 156 -18.33 11.26 -7.36
N VAL A 157 -17.10 11.48 -6.88
CA VAL A 157 -16.58 12.83 -6.67
C VAL A 157 -16.48 13.55 -8.00
N LYS A 158 -17.22 14.65 -8.14
CA LYS A 158 -17.13 15.51 -9.31
C LYS A 158 -16.06 16.56 -9.11
N LEU A 159 -14.98 16.47 -9.87
CA LEU A 159 -13.84 17.36 -9.76
C LEU A 159 -14.11 18.74 -10.41
N SER A 160 -13.51 19.77 -9.85
CA SER A 160 -13.42 21.10 -10.47
C SER A 160 -12.07 21.27 -11.16
N ARG A 161 -11.91 22.33 -11.95
CA ARG A 161 -10.61 22.70 -12.54
C ARG A 161 -9.62 23.20 -11.48
N GLU A 162 -10.13 23.71 -10.38
CA GLU A 162 -9.32 24.20 -9.26
C GLU A 162 -9.01 23.06 -8.30
N TRP A 163 -7.83 23.10 -7.71
CA TRP A 163 -7.44 22.19 -6.64
C TRP A 163 -8.42 22.29 -5.47
N LYS A 164 -8.86 21.15 -4.99
CA LYS A 164 -9.67 21.02 -3.77
C LYS A 164 -9.15 19.91 -2.91
N GLN A 165 -9.15 20.14 -1.62
CA GLN A 165 -8.85 19.10 -0.64
C GLN A 165 -10.08 18.22 -0.41
N PHE A 166 -9.83 16.93 -0.34
CA PHE A 166 -10.81 15.90 0.01
C PHE A 166 -10.34 15.13 1.23
N THR A 167 -11.28 14.62 2.00
CA THR A 167 -11.00 13.92 3.26
C THR A 167 -11.85 12.67 3.39
N ILE A 168 -11.22 11.55 3.65
CA ILE A 168 -11.87 10.31 4.08
C ILE A 168 -11.66 10.20 5.59
N SER A 169 -12.75 10.25 6.38
CA SER A 169 -12.69 10.10 7.85
C SER A 169 -12.32 8.67 8.23
N LEU A 170 -11.38 8.55 9.16
CA LEU A 170 -10.89 7.28 9.69
C LEU A 170 -11.23 7.11 11.19
N ASN A 171 -11.94 8.07 11.77
CA ASN A 171 -12.30 8.02 13.19
C ASN A 171 -13.04 6.72 13.55
N GLY A 172 -12.56 6.05 14.59
CA GLY A 172 -13.15 4.80 15.08
C GLY A 172 -12.90 3.58 14.23
N LYS A 173 -12.04 3.68 13.20
CA LYS A 173 -11.65 2.55 12.34
C LYS A 173 -10.44 1.82 12.91
N ASP A 174 -10.40 0.51 12.69
CA ASP A 174 -9.23 -0.32 12.95
C ASP A 174 -8.23 -0.14 11.79
N LEU A 175 -7.13 0.54 12.05
CA LEU A 175 -6.10 0.83 11.06
C LEU A 175 -4.84 -0.03 11.28
N SER A 176 -4.94 -1.12 12.04
CA SER A 176 -3.79 -1.97 12.40
C SER A 176 -3.13 -2.67 11.21
N ARG A 177 -3.84 -2.81 10.10
CA ARG A 177 -3.28 -3.33 8.85
C ARG A 177 -4.02 -2.80 7.63
N ILE A 178 -3.35 -1.97 6.85
CA ILE A 178 -3.85 -1.41 5.59
C ILE A 178 -2.90 -1.84 4.47
N VAL A 179 -3.38 -2.69 3.57
CA VAL A 179 -2.66 -3.21 2.40
C VAL A 179 -2.86 -2.27 1.20
N SER A 180 -4.08 -1.76 1.03
CA SER A 180 -4.46 -0.83 -0.03
C SER A 180 -4.67 0.58 0.54
N GLY A 181 -3.57 1.35 0.56
CA GLY A 181 -3.50 2.66 1.24
C GLY A 181 -4.26 3.77 0.52
N PHE A 182 -4.27 3.77 -0.79
CA PHE A 182 -5.01 4.73 -1.60
C PHE A 182 -5.47 4.08 -2.89
N VAL A 183 -6.61 4.51 -3.38
CA VAL A 183 -7.22 3.99 -4.61
C VAL A 183 -7.94 5.12 -5.31
N PHE A 184 -7.77 5.21 -6.61
CA PHE A 184 -8.75 5.87 -7.45
C PHE A 184 -9.34 4.89 -8.46
N SER A 185 -10.59 5.13 -8.86
CA SER A 185 -11.20 4.50 -10.02
C SER A 185 -12.14 5.46 -10.74
N THR A 186 -12.22 5.33 -12.05
CA THR A 186 -13.10 6.15 -12.89
C THR A 186 -13.73 5.31 -13.99
N ALA A 187 -14.96 5.67 -14.37
CA ALA A 187 -15.62 5.11 -15.54
C ALA A 187 -15.32 5.98 -16.77
N GLY A 188 -15.27 5.34 -17.93
CA GLY A 188 -15.02 6.01 -19.18
C GLY A 188 -16.14 6.95 -19.60
N LYS A 189 -15.78 7.92 -20.39
CA LYS A 189 -16.67 8.88 -21.07
C LYS A 189 -16.28 8.97 -22.54
N LYS A 190 -17.09 9.67 -23.35
CA LYS A 190 -16.81 9.90 -24.76
C LYS A 190 -15.40 10.50 -24.96
N ASP A 191 -15.04 11.47 -24.13
CA ASP A 191 -13.71 12.08 -24.09
C ASP A 191 -12.91 11.47 -22.97
N PRO A 192 -11.57 11.40 -23.06
CA PRO A 192 -10.72 10.93 -21.97
C PRO A 192 -11.00 11.68 -20.66
N VAL A 193 -11.07 10.93 -19.57
CA VAL A 193 -11.15 11.47 -18.21
C VAL A 193 -9.73 11.75 -17.75
N VAL A 194 -9.38 13.01 -17.54
CA VAL A 194 -8.04 13.45 -17.09
C VAL A 194 -8.17 14.20 -15.79
N PHE A 195 -7.39 13.82 -14.79
CA PHE A 195 -7.38 14.47 -13.48
C PHE A 195 -6.01 14.41 -12.83
N TYR A 196 -5.83 15.20 -11.79
CA TYR A 196 -4.57 15.36 -11.08
C TYR A 196 -4.79 15.14 -9.59
N LEU A 197 -3.78 14.55 -8.92
CA LEU A 197 -3.74 14.30 -7.49
C LEU A 197 -2.46 14.84 -6.91
N ASP A 198 -2.50 15.25 -5.65
CA ASP A 198 -1.34 15.73 -4.92
C ASP A 198 -1.54 15.60 -3.41
N ASP A 199 -0.44 15.64 -2.63
CA ASP A 199 -0.44 15.66 -1.17
C ASP A 199 -1.39 14.62 -0.55
N ILE A 200 -1.16 13.35 -0.85
CA ILE A 200 -1.96 12.22 -0.32
C ILE A 200 -1.35 11.79 1.02
N LEU A 201 -2.06 12.05 2.12
CA LEU A 201 -1.53 11.92 3.48
C LEU A 201 -2.52 11.24 4.43
N TYR A 202 -2.01 10.37 5.28
CA TYR A 202 -2.69 9.92 6.49
C TYR A 202 -2.29 10.80 7.67
N GLU A 203 -3.29 11.42 8.35
CA GLU A 203 -3.11 12.39 9.45
C GLU A 203 -3.90 12.03 10.70
#